data_2a7da86911514634306c9316d3344a3a
#
_entry.id   2a7da86911514634306c9316d3344a3a
#
_cell.length_a   1.000
_cell.length_b   1.000
_cell.length_c   1.000
_cell.angle_alpha   90.00
_cell.angle_beta   90.00
_cell.angle_gamma   90.00
#
_symmetry.space_group_name_H-M   'P 1'
#
loop_
_entity.id
_entity.type
_entity.pdbx_description
1 polymer ?
#
loop_
_entity_poly.entity_id
_entity_poly.type
_entity_poly.pdbx_seq_one_letter_code
_entity_poly.pdbx_strand_id
1 'polypeptide(L)'
;MIVYYTGTGNSRYVAQRFAAALGDDLITANKYIKNDTPAGLHSDRPWVFVSPTYGWQIPHIFADFLRRGRFTGSRKAYFVMTCGSEIGNAGSRIAALCADIGLDYQGVLQVVMPENYVAMFYVPGAEEAAQIITAAQPSIDGGIACMQRGEAFPAPKVGLLDRFKTGPVNTIFYQWFVKSGPFTVSDACIGCGKCALSCPVNGIDIVDRRPHWNGACTHCMACICGCPVSAIEYGRKSQGKPRYQCPEYQ
;
A
#
# COMPACT_ATOMS: atom_id res chain seq x y z
N MET A 1 1.84 6.66 16.79
CA MET A 1 0.94 7.13 15.71
C MET A 1 1.02 6.18 14.53
N ILE A 2 -0.13 5.79 13.95
CA ILE A 2 -0.20 4.88 12.81
C ILE A 2 -0.38 5.70 11.53
N VAL A 3 0.52 5.54 10.57
CA VAL A 3 0.48 6.25 9.28
C VAL A 3 0.40 5.22 8.17
N TYR A 4 -0.61 5.29 7.30
CA TYR A 4 -0.77 4.29 6.25
C TYR A 4 -0.92 4.89 4.86
N TYR A 5 -0.44 4.14 3.86
CA TYR A 5 -0.72 4.30 2.44
C TYR A 5 -1.47 3.07 1.92
N THR A 6 -2.52 3.27 1.11
CA THR A 6 -3.31 2.16 0.58
C THR A 6 -3.83 2.44 -0.82
N GLY A 7 -3.96 1.40 -1.64
CA GLY A 7 -4.65 1.43 -2.94
C GLY A 7 -6.08 0.90 -2.81
N THR A 8 -6.23 -0.37 -2.43
CA THR A 8 -7.53 -1.08 -2.41
C THR A 8 -7.99 -1.49 -1.00
N GLY A 9 -7.37 -0.96 0.05
CA GLY A 9 -7.85 -1.10 1.42
C GLY A 9 -7.06 -2.07 2.32
N ASN A 10 -6.27 -3.01 1.81
CA ASN A 10 -5.54 -3.97 2.66
C ASN A 10 -4.71 -3.30 3.77
N SER A 11 -3.85 -2.35 3.41
CA SER A 11 -3.02 -1.63 4.38
C SER A 11 -3.85 -0.75 5.32
N ARG A 12 -4.98 -0.18 4.85
CA ARG A 12 -5.93 0.53 5.72
C ARG A 12 -6.50 -0.40 6.78
N TYR A 13 -6.98 -1.58 6.38
CA TYR A 13 -7.52 -2.58 7.30
C TYR A 13 -6.52 -2.94 8.40
N VAL A 14 -5.28 -3.27 8.01
CA VAL A 14 -4.23 -3.61 8.97
C VAL A 14 -3.89 -2.41 9.88
N ALA A 15 -3.80 -1.20 9.32
CA ALA A 15 -3.55 0.01 10.08
C ALA A 15 -4.65 0.30 11.12
N GLN A 16 -5.92 0.10 10.74
CA GLN A 16 -7.08 0.22 11.65
C GLN A 16 -7.00 -0.78 12.81
N ARG A 17 -6.60 -2.05 12.55
CA ARG A 17 -6.37 -3.07 13.58
C ARG A 17 -5.29 -2.62 14.58
N PHE A 18 -4.15 -2.13 14.09
CA PHE A 18 -3.08 -1.61 14.94
C PHE A 18 -3.54 -0.39 15.75
N ALA A 19 -4.23 0.56 15.12
CA ALA A 19 -4.72 1.76 15.78
C ALA A 19 -5.71 1.42 16.91
N ALA A 20 -6.68 0.55 16.66
CA ALA A 20 -7.67 0.12 17.64
C ALA A 20 -7.01 -0.60 18.83
N ALA A 21 -6.09 -1.55 18.57
CA ALA A 21 -5.46 -2.35 19.62
C ALA A 21 -4.45 -1.57 20.45
N LEU A 22 -3.79 -0.57 19.87
CA LEU A 22 -2.82 0.28 20.55
C LEU A 22 -3.45 1.56 21.13
N GLY A 23 -4.70 1.87 20.81
CA GLY A 23 -5.37 3.12 21.20
C GLY A 23 -4.62 4.34 20.66
N ASP A 24 -4.26 4.35 19.37
CA ASP A 24 -3.39 5.36 18.76
C ASP A 24 -4.04 6.03 17.55
N ASP A 25 -3.56 7.22 17.20
CA ASP A 25 -4.07 7.99 16.07
C ASP A 25 -3.78 7.30 14.74
N LEU A 26 -4.73 7.42 13.80
CA LEU A 26 -4.67 6.84 12.47
C LEU A 26 -4.65 7.93 11.39
N ILE A 27 -3.56 8.03 10.64
CA ILE A 27 -3.34 9.05 9.61
C ILE A 27 -3.18 8.39 8.24
N THR A 28 -3.89 8.91 7.23
CA THR A 28 -3.70 8.46 5.85
C THR A 28 -2.68 9.31 5.10
N ALA A 29 -1.62 8.68 4.60
CA ALA A 29 -0.63 9.32 3.74
C ALA A 29 -1.22 9.69 2.36
N ASN A 30 -2.25 8.97 1.89
CA ASN A 30 -2.91 9.24 0.61
C ASN A 30 -3.36 10.71 0.46
N LYS A 31 -3.84 11.33 1.56
CA LYS A 31 -4.28 12.73 1.54
C LYS A 31 -3.12 13.70 1.33
N TYR A 32 -2.01 13.49 2.03
CA TYR A 32 -0.81 14.31 1.89
C TYR A 32 -0.20 14.18 0.49
N ILE A 33 -0.09 12.95 0.01
CA ILE A 33 0.43 12.62 -1.33
C ILE A 33 -0.44 13.28 -2.41
N LYS A 34 -1.77 13.13 -2.31
CA LYS A 34 -2.73 13.70 -3.28
C LYS A 34 -2.66 15.24 -3.35
N ASN A 35 -2.46 15.88 -2.21
CA ASN A 35 -2.39 17.34 -2.10
C ASN A 35 -0.96 17.89 -2.30
N ASP A 36 0.01 17.02 -2.59
CA ASP A 36 1.43 17.34 -2.69
C ASP A 36 1.96 18.12 -1.49
N THR A 37 1.48 17.78 -0.28
CA THR A 37 1.81 18.49 0.96
C THR A 37 2.71 17.63 1.82
N PRO A 38 3.91 18.11 2.23
CA PRO A 38 4.75 17.40 3.18
C PRO A 38 4.03 17.22 4.53
N ALA A 39 4.20 16.03 5.14
CA ALA A 39 3.67 15.78 6.46
C ALA A 39 4.51 16.50 7.53
N GLY A 40 3.85 17.15 8.49
CA GLY A 40 4.45 17.65 9.73
C GLY A 40 3.72 16.98 10.89
N LEU A 41 4.23 15.85 11.38
CA LEU A 41 3.57 15.03 12.39
C LEU A 41 4.42 14.93 13.65
N HIS A 42 3.76 14.89 14.80
CA HIS A 42 4.40 14.70 16.11
C HIS A 42 3.75 13.51 16.84
N SER A 43 4.57 12.64 17.43
CA SER A 43 4.09 11.54 18.28
C SER A 43 5.13 11.19 19.33
N ASP A 44 4.73 11.18 20.59
CA ASP A 44 5.57 10.67 21.70
C ASP A 44 5.59 9.13 21.71
N ARG A 45 4.68 8.48 20.97
CA ARG A 45 4.58 7.03 20.81
C ARG A 45 5.30 6.60 19.53
N PRO A 46 5.76 5.34 19.45
CA PRO A 46 6.41 4.82 18.25
C PRO A 46 5.56 5.01 17.00
N TRP A 47 6.23 5.27 15.87
CA TRP A 47 5.62 5.32 14.55
C TRP A 47 5.34 3.92 14.04
N VAL A 48 4.17 3.73 13.43
CA VAL A 48 3.83 2.51 12.68
C VAL A 48 3.48 2.92 11.25
N PHE A 49 4.33 2.58 10.31
CA PHE A 49 4.13 2.86 8.90
C PHE A 49 3.59 1.62 8.19
N VAL A 50 2.36 1.71 7.66
CA VAL A 50 1.66 0.58 7.02
C VAL A 50 1.50 0.84 5.54
N SER A 51 1.98 -0.07 4.68
CA SER A 51 1.89 0.10 3.23
C SER A 51 1.74 -1.23 2.49
N PRO A 52 1.24 -1.23 1.24
CA PRO A 52 1.35 -2.39 0.37
C PRO A 52 2.80 -2.63 -0.06
N THR A 53 3.02 -3.80 -0.65
CA THR A 53 4.29 -4.18 -1.28
C THR A 53 4.20 -3.99 -2.79
N TYR A 54 5.07 -3.16 -3.36
CA TYR A 54 5.19 -2.98 -4.80
C TYR A 54 6.57 -3.44 -5.27
N GLY A 55 6.61 -4.56 -5.99
CA GLY A 55 7.87 -5.13 -6.45
C GLY A 55 8.87 -5.39 -5.31
N TRP A 56 8.45 -6.01 -4.21
CA TRP A 56 9.26 -6.35 -3.02
C TRP A 56 9.87 -5.15 -2.27
N GLN A 57 9.24 -3.97 -2.38
CA GLN A 57 9.57 -2.77 -1.59
C GLN A 57 8.30 -2.05 -1.15
N ILE A 58 8.43 -1.09 -0.22
CA ILE A 58 7.36 -0.11 -0.02
C ILE A 58 7.20 0.72 -1.30
N PRO A 59 5.98 1.18 -1.65
CA PRO A 59 5.77 2.00 -2.83
C PRO A 59 6.69 3.22 -2.86
N HIS A 60 7.31 3.53 -4.01
CA HIS A 60 8.21 4.69 -4.13
C HIS A 60 7.53 5.98 -3.67
N ILE A 61 6.26 6.16 -4.04
CA ILE A 61 5.48 7.33 -3.62
C ILE A 61 5.31 7.43 -2.09
N PHE A 62 5.25 6.29 -1.39
CA PHE A 62 5.19 6.27 0.08
C PHE A 62 6.57 6.53 0.69
N ALA A 63 7.63 5.99 0.09
CA ALA A 63 9.00 6.30 0.49
C ALA A 63 9.30 7.80 0.33
N ASP A 64 8.86 8.42 -0.76
CA ASP A 64 9.04 9.85 -1.02
C ASP A 64 8.21 10.71 -0.06
N PHE A 65 6.98 10.28 0.29
CA PHE A 65 6.19 10.91 1.35
C PHE A 65 6.95 10.89 2.69
N LEU A 66 7.58 9.78 3.05
CA LEU A 66 8.38 9.66 4.28
C LEU A 66 9.62 10.55 4.24
N ARG A 67 10.34 10.63 3.12
CA ARG A 67 11.53 11.51 2.97
C ARG A 67 11.19 13.00 3.04
N ARG A 68 10.04 13.39 2.48
CA ARG A 68 9.59 14.79 2.47
C ARG A 68 8.93 15.20 3.78
N GLY A 69 8.48 14.24 4.58
CA GLY A 69 7.80 14.45 5.85
C GLY A 69 8.77 14.80 6.97
N ARG A 70 8.24 15.50 7.99
CA ARG A 70 8.91 15.73 9.26
C ARG A 70 8.15 14.97 10.35
N PHE A 71 8.82 13.97 10.92
CA PHE A 71 8.31 13.11 11.99
C PHE A 71 9.08 13.42 13.27
N THR A 72 8.39 13.93 14.30
CA THR A 72 9.03 14.41 15.54
C THR A 72 8.47 13.69 16.77
N GLY A 73 9.17 13.78 17.91
CA GLY A 73 8.87 13.04 19.14
C GLY A 73 9.61 11.71 19.18
N SER A 74 8.91 10.60 19.19
CA SER A 74 9.54 9.27 19.17
C SER A 74 10.35 9.05 17.90
N ARG A 75 11.53 8.44 18.06
CA ARG A 75 12.36 8.02 16.92
C ARG A 75 12.08 6.58 16.47
N LYS A 76 11.45 5.74 17.32
CA LYS A 76 11.18 4.35 17.00
C LYS A 76 10.16 4.22 15.87
N ALA A 77 10.52 3.48 14.81
CA ALA A 77 9.68 3.28 13.63
C ALA A 77 9.53 1.78 13.28
N TYR A 78 8.30 1.32 13.34
CA TYR A 78 7.87 -0.01 12.93
C TYR A 78 7.24 0.06 11.54
N PHE A 79 7.49 -0.96 10.73
CA PHE A 79 6.87 -1.06 9.41
C PHE A 79 6.00 -2.30 9.29
N VAL A 80 4.85 -2.17 8.65
CA VAL A 80 3.96 -3.29 8.34
C VAL A 80 3.67 -3.26 6.85
N MET A 81 4.01 -4.35 6.15
CA MET A 81 3.81 -4.45 4.71
C MET A 81 2.77 -5.51 4.38
N THR A 82 1.69 -5.10 3.71
CA THR A 82 0.72 -6.03 3.15
C THR A 82 1.18 -6.51 1.77
N CYS A 83 1.10 -7.80 1.50
CA CYS A 83 1.53 -8.42 0.24
C CYS A 83 0.63 -9.58 -0.14
N GLY A 84 0.63 -10.00 -1.41
CA GLY A 84 -0.06 -11.22 -1.86
C GLY A 84 0.70 -12.49 -1.47
N SER A 85 2.03 -12.41 -1.26
CA SER A 85 2.86 -13.57 -0.90
C SER A 85 4.05 -13.22 -0.01
N GLU A 86 4.95 -12.34 -0.44
CA GLU A 86 6.22 -12.07 0.23
C GLU A 86 6.67 -10.60 0.05
N ILE A 87 7.55 -10.15 0.94
CA ILE A 87 8.14 -8.79 0.91
C ILE A 87 9.62 -8.78 0.50
N GLY A 88 10.22 -9.95 0.24
CA GLY A 88 11.64 -10.07 -0.11
C GLY A 88 12.57 -9.44 0.92
N ASN A 89 13.56 -8.68 0.45
CA ASN A 89 14.51 -7.95 1.30
C ASN A 89 14.08 -6.48 1.56
N ALA A 90 12.77 -6.20 1.66
CA ALA A 90 12.27 -4.84 1.91
C ALA A 90 12.85 -4.22 3.19
N GLY A 91 13.07 -5.04 4.24
CA GLY A 91 13.60 -4.58 5.52
C GLY A 91 14.92 -3.82 5.40
N SER A 92 15.84 -4.26 4.54
CA SER A 92 17.13 -3.55 4.34
C SER A 92 16.93 -2.17 3.70
N ARG A 93 15.98 -2.02 2.78
CA ARG A 93 15.67 -0.74 2.13
C ARG A 93 14.97 0.21 3.09
N ILE A 94 14.08 -0.33 3.93
CA ILE A 94 13.39 0.44 4.97
C ILE A 94 14.37 0.90 6.04
N ALA A 95 15.31 0.05 6.47
CA ALA A 95 16.33 0.44 7.45
C ALA A 95 17.19 1.59 6.93
N ALA A 96 17.62 1.55 5.65
CA ALA A 96 18.32 2.65 5.01
C ALA A 96 17.47 3.93 4.95
N LEU A 97 16.19 3.82 4.57
CA LEU A 97 15.27 4.96 4.59
C LEU A 97 15.12 5.57 5.99
N CYS A 98 15.00 4.74 7.04
CA CYS A 98 14.94 5.23 8.42
C CYS A 98 16.18 6.00 8.81
N ALA A 99 17.38 5.51 8.44
CA ALA A 99 18.62 6.22 8.67
C ALA A 99 18.64 7.59 7.96
N ASP A 100 18.19 7.65 6.71
CA ASP A 100 18.13 8.89 5.93
C ASP A 100 17.21 9.95 6.57
N ILE A 101 16.08 9.52 7.18
CA ILE A 101 15.08 10.44 7.77
C ILE A 101 15.21 10.58 9.29
N GLY A 102 16.24 10.01 9.91
CA GLY A 102 16.55 10.15 11.33
C GLY A 102 15.65 9.34 12.27
N LEU A 103 15.06 8.24 11.80
CA LEU A 103 14.26 7.32 12.61
C LEU A 103 15.03 6.03 12.94
N ASP A 104 14.67 5.42 14.05
CA ASP A 104 15.29 4.17 14.55
C ASP A 104 14.43 2.97 14.11
N TYR A 105 14.87 2.25 13.09
CA TYR A 105 14.17 1.09 12.54
C TYR A 105 13.98 -0.03 13.55
N GLN A 106 12.73 -0.42 13.80
CA GLN A 106 12.32 -1.48 14.75
C GLN A 106 11.83 -2.76 14.05
N GLY A 107 12.12 -2.92 12.76
CA GLY A 107 11.74 -4.10 11.99
C GLY A 107 10.56 -3.89 11.06
N VAL A 108 10.32 -4.90 10.22
CA VAL A 108 9.20 -4.97 9.28
C VAL A 108 8.40 -6.25 9.47
N LEU A 109 7.10 -6.11 9.63
CA LEU A 109 6.14 -7.20 9.70
C LEU A 109 5.55 -7.44 8.31
N GLN A 110 5.61 -8.68 7.82
CA GLN A 110 4.89 -9.12 6.64
C GLN A 110 3.48 -9.56 7.02
N VAL A 111 2.47 -9.07 6.30
CA VAL A 111 1.07 -9.52 6.43
C VAL A 111 0.56 -9.94 5.07
N VAL A 112 0.30 -11.22 4.88
CA VAL A 112 -0.27 -11.74 3.63
C VAL A 112 -1.75 -11.39 3.58
N MET A 113 -2.15 -10.66 2.53
CA MET A 113 -3.51 -10.15 2.30
C MET A 113 -3.94 -10.49 0.87
N PRO A 114 -5.25 -10.45 0.56
CA PRO A 114 -5.72 -10.76 -0.78
C PRO A 114 -5.01 -9.95 -1.86
N GLU A 115 -4.61 -10.62 -2.94
CA GLU A 115 -4.00 -9.98 -4.09
C GLU A 115 -4.99 -9.00 -4.76
N ASN A 116 -4.52 -7.82 -5.12
CA ASN A 116 -5.33 -6.77 -5.74
C ASN A 116 -4.77 -6.27 -7.07
N TYR A 117 -3.59 -6.75 -7.49
CA TYR A 117 -2.92 -6.28 -8.70
C TYR A 117 -3.51 -6.93 -9.95
N VAL A 118 -4.76 -6.56 -10.23
CA VAL A 118 -5.59 -7.09 -11.32
C VAL A 118 -4.93 -6.95 -12.70
N ALA A 119 -4.03 -5.97 -12.87
CA ALA A 119 -3.27 -5.75 -14.10
C ALA A 119 -2.29 -6.88 -14.45
N MET A 120 -1.92 -7.74 -13.48
CA MET A 120 -0.90 -8.76 -13.71
C MET A 120 -1.25 -10.13 -13.10
N PHE A 121 -1.76 -10.17 -11.87
CA PHE A 121 -1.91 -11.40 -11.10
C PHE A 121 -3.35 -11.91 -11.06
N TYR A 122 -3.53 -13.11 -10.54
CA TYR A 122 -4.81 -13.63 -10.10
C TYR A 122 -5.33 -12.76 -8.93
N VAL A 123 -6.62 -12.48 -8.93
CA VAL A 123 -7.27 -11.76 -7.84
C VAL A 123 -8.37 -12.65 -7.28
N PRO A 124 -8.39 -12.92 -5.96
CA PRO A 124 -9.36 -13.82 -5.35
C PRO A 124 -10.78 -13.25 -5.42
N GLY A 125 -11.76 -14.14 -5.46
CA GLY A 125 -13.19 -13.80 -5.27
C GLY A 125 -13.46 -13.41 -3.81
N ALA A 126 -14.69 -13.00 -3.52
CA ALA A 126 -15.04 -12.46 -2.19
C ALA A 126 -14.86 -13.49 -1.06
N GLU A 127 -15.25 -14.74 -1.28
CA GLU A 127 -15.12 -15.81 -0.27
C GLU A 127 -13.66 -16.14 0.03
N GLU A 128 -12.86 -16.36 -1.01
CA GLU A 128 -11.41 -16.61 -0.88
C GLU A 128 -10.71 -15.43 -0.22
N ALA A 129 -11.05 -14.21 -0.59
CA ALA A 129 -10.50 -13.00 0.03
C ALA A 129 -10.83 -12.94 1.54
N ALA A 130 -12.04 -13.30 1.95
CA ALA A 130 -12.42 -13.36 3.36
C ALA A 130 -11.60 -14.41 4.13
N GLN A 131 -11.34 -15.58 3.52
CA GLN A 131 -10.49 -16.63 4.11
C GLN A 131 -9.05 -16.13 4.29
N ILE A 132 -8.47 -15.43 3.30
CA ILE A 132 -7.12 -14.87 3.38
C ILE A 132 -7.05 -13.80 4.48
N ILE A 133 -8.05 -12.91 4.59
CA ILE A 133 -8.11 -11.90 5.65
C ILE A 133 -8.17 -12.57 7.03
N THR A 134 -8.96 -13.64 7.17
CA THR A 134 -9.04 -14.42 8.41
C THR A 134 -7.68 -15.06 8.75
N ALA A 135 -7.01 -15.65 7.77
CA ALA A 135 -5.69 -16.26 7.94
C ALA A 135 -4.59 -15.23 8.28
N ALA A 136 -4.78 -13.94 7.96
CA ALA A 136 -3.85 -12.87 8.29
C ALA A 136 -3.91 -12.44 9.78
N GLN A 137 -5.01 -12.73 10.49
CA GLN A 137 -5.22 -12.24 11.85
C GLN A 137 -4.10 -12.63 12.83
N PRO A 138 -3.60 -13.89 12.89
CA PRO A 138 -2.52 -14.26 13.82
C PRO A 138 -1.24 -13.43 13.59
N SER A 139 -0.92 -13.11 12.34
CA SER A 139 0.25 -12.28 12.02
C SER A 139 0.06 -10.84 12.52
N ILE A 140 -1.13 -10.26 12.32
CA ILE A 140 -1.47 -8.91 12.79
C ILE A 140 -1.41 -8.87 14.31
N ASP A 141 -2.07 -9.82 15.00
CA ASP A 141 -2.12 -9.86 16.46
C ASP A 141 -0.74 -10.10 17.08
N GLY A 142 0.08 -10.95 16.45
CA GLY A 142 1.47 -11.17 16.84
C GLY A 142 2.31 -9.90 16.75
N GLY A 143 2.15 -9.12 15.68
CA GLY A 143 2.81 -7.82 15.52
C GLY A 143 2.37 -6.80 16.57
N ILE A 144 1.07 -6.72 16.85
CA ILE A 144 0.51 -5.84 17.89
C ILE A 144 1.09 -6.23 19.27
N ALA A 145 1.07 -7.52 19.62
CA ALA A 145 1.60 -8.01 20.88
C ALA A 145 3.11 -7.75 21.03
N CYS A 146 3.89 -7.87 19.95
CA CYS A 146 5.31 -7.53 19.92
C CYS A 146 5.53 -6.04 20.29
N MET A 147 4.77 -5.14 19.67
CA MET A 147 4.84 -3.70 19.98
C MET A 147 4.40 -3.37 21.41
N GLN A 148 3.35 -4.03 21.93
CA GLN A 148 2.89 -3.83 23.29
C GLN A 148 3.95 -4.21 24.34
N ARG A 149 4.81 -5.19 24.01
CA ARG A 149 5.99 -5.56 24.83
C ARG A 149 7.20 -4.63 24.63
N GLY A 150 7.11 -3.68 23.69
CA GLY A 150 8.23 -2.78 23.35
C GLY A 150 9.36 -3.45 22.56
N GLU A 151 9.11 -4.62 22.00
CA GLU A 151 10.08 -5.42 21.24
C GLU A 151 10.13 -5.01 19.77
N ALA A 152 11.28 -5.18 19.11
CA ALA A 152 11.41 -5.03 17.68
C ALA A 152 10.72 -6.21 16.95
N PHE A 153 10.20 -5.97 15.74
CA PHE A 153 9.69 -7.07 14.91
C PHE A 153 10.83 -8.04 14.55
N PRO A 154 10.57 -9.35 14.55
CA PRO A 154 11.54 -10.35 14.17
C PRO A 154 12.10 -10.07 12.76
N ALA A 155 13.41 -10.18 12.60
CA ALA A 155 14.05 -10.02 11.30
C ALA A 155 13.63 -11.19 10.37
N PRO A 156 13.11 -10.92 9.17
CA PRO A 156 12.80 -11.98 8.21
C PRO A 156 14.09 -12.66 7.73
N LYS A 157 14.01 -13.95 7.43
CA LYS A 157 15.10 -14.68 6.79
C LYS A 157 15.20 -14.20 5.33
N VAL A 158 16.34 -13.65 4.94
CA VAL A 158 16.57 -13.07 3.62
C VAL A 158 17.61 -13.89 2.85
N GLY A 159 17.22 -14.44 1.71
CA GLY A 159 18.12 -15.15 0.79
C GLY A 159 18.74 -14.24 -0.28
N LEU A 160 19.63 -14.81 -1.11
CA LEU A 160 20.21 -14.08 -2.25
C LEU A 160 19.15 -13.71 -3.30
N LEU A 161 18.17 -14.58 -3.51
CA LEU A 161 17.07 -14.33 -4.44
C LEU A 161 16.21 -13.12 -4.01
N ASP A 162 15.99 -12.97 -2.71
CA ASP A 162 15.22 -11.83 -2.16
C ASP A 162 15.94 -10.50 -2.39
N ARG A 163 17.27 -10.50 -2.27
CA ARG A 163 18.09 -9.32 -2.59
C ARG A 163 18.01 -8.95 -4.07
N PHE A 164 18.01 -9.95 -4.95
CA PHE A 164 17.87 -9.73 -6.40
C PHE A 164 16.48 -9.19 -6.74
N LYS A 165 15.40 -9.78 -6.21
CA LYS A 165 14.02 -9.32 -6.41
C LYS A 165 13.83 -7.87 -5.94
N THR A 166 14.29 -7.56 -4.73
CA THR A 166 14.13 -6.22 -4.11
C THR A 166 15.00 -5.16 -4.77
N GLY A 167 16.08 -5.53 -5.44
CA GLY A 167 16.97 -4.61 -6.15
C GLY A 167 16.62 -4.46 -7.64
N PRO A 168 17.35 -5.16 -8.55
CA PRO A 168 17.20 -4.99 -10.01
C PRO A 168 15.78 -5.23 -10.52
N VAL A 169 15.06 -6.25 -9.99
CA VAL A 169 13.71 -6.57 -10.45
C VAL A 169 12.73 -5.44 -10.09
N ASN A 170 12.85 -4.82 -8.92
CA ASN A 170 12.02 -3.67 -8.57
C ASN A 170 12.23 -2.50 -9.54
N THR A 171 13.48 -2.20 -9.92
CA THR A 171 13.78 -1.13 -10.89
C THR A 171 13.13 -1.43 -12.24
N ILE A 172 13.27 -2.66 -12.74
CA ILE A 172 12.65 -3.11 -14.00
C ILE A 172 11.12 -3.01 -13.91
N PHE A 173 10.54 -3.41 -12.78
CA PHE A 173 9.10 -3.33 -12.55
C PHE A 173 8.58 -1.90 -12.71
N TYR A 174 9.20 -0.92 -12.07
CA TYR A 174 8.78 0.49 -12.19
C TYR A 174 9.01 1.05 -13.60
N GLN A 175 10.11 0.70 -14.25
CA GLN A 175 10.42 1.20 -15.59
C GLN A 175 9.50 0.67 -16.69
N TRP A 176 9.11 -0.60 -16.60
CA TRP A 176 8.45 -1.29 -17.72
C TRP A 176 6.98 -1.61 -17.47
N PHE A 177 6.58 -1.83 -16.22
CA PHE A 177 5.22 -2.29 -15.89
C PHE A 177 4.32 -1.20 -15.31
N VAL A 178 4.86 -0.22 -14.59
CA VAL A 178 4.06 0.87 -14.00
C VAL A 178 3.76 1.91 -15.07
N LYS A 179 2.72 1.67 -15.88
CA LYS A 179 2.30 2.52 -17.01
C LYS A 179 0.80 2.78 -16.96
N SER A 180 0.39 4.02 -17.18
CA SER A 180 -1.02 4.39 -17.26
C SER A 180 -1.66 4.14 -18.65
N GLY A 181 -0.86 4.09 -19.72
CA GLY A 181 -1.36 3.97 -21.09
C GLY A 181 -2.33 2.81 -21.37
N PRO A 182 -2.14 1.61 -20.82
CA PRO A 182 -3.06 0.50 -21.03
C PRO A 182 -4.43 0.62 -20.33
N PHE A 183 -4.65 1.60 -19.45
CA PHE A 183 -5.97 1.81 -18.86
C PHE A 183 -6.96 2.31 -19.89
N THR A 184 -8.12 1.66 -19.94
CA THR A 184 -9.24 2.01 -20.82
C THR A 184 -10.53 2.09 -20.02
N VAL A 185 -11.52 2.79 -20.58
CA VAL A 185 -12.86 2.90 -20.00
C VAL A 185 -13.90 2.50 -21.03
N SER A 186 -14.84 1.61 -20.66
CA SER A 186 -15.95 1.15 -21.49
C SER A 186 -17.14 2.11 -21.43
N ASP A 187 -18.14 1.89 -22.29
CA ASP A 187 -19.39 2.65 -22.31
C ASP A 187 -20.29 2.42 -21.08
N ALA A 188 -19.98 1.40 -20.26
CA ALA A 188 -20.61 1.23 -18.97
C ALA A 188 -20.28 2.33 -17.95
N CYS A 189 -19.36 3.24 -18.27
CA CYS A 189 -18.97 4.34 -17.38
C CYS A 189 -20.13 5.30 -17.13
N ILE A 190 -20.49 5.49 -15.86
CA ILE A 190 -21.59 6.39 -15.44
C ILE A 190 -21.11 7.83 -15.14
N GLY A 191 -19.84 8.14 -15.36
CA GLY A 191 -19.29 9.48 -15.15
C GLY A 191 -19.23 9.96 -13.69
N CYS A 192 -19.18 9.05 -12.72
CA CYS A 192 -19.25 9.39 -11.28
C CYS A 192 -17.98 10.04 -10.72
N GLY A 193 -16.84 10.04 -11.43
CA GLY A 193 -15.58 10.65 -11.00
C GLY A 193 -14.84 9.94 -9.86
N LYS A 194 -15.35 8.82 -9.33
CA LYS A 194 -14.76 8.11 -8.19
C LYS A 194 -13.30 7.70 -8.44
N CYS A 195 -12.96 7.34 -9.68
CA CYS A 195 -11.60 6.96 -10.08
C CYS A 195 -10.60 8.13 -9.92
N ALA A 196 -10.97 9.34 -10.31
CA ALA A 196 -10.14 10.54 -10.12
C ALA A 196 -10.04 10.93 -8.65
N LEU A 197 -11.14 10.84 -7.91
CA LEU A 197 -11.15 11.12 -6.46
C LEU A 197 -10.23 10.17 -5.69
N SER A 198 -10.22 8.88 -6.04
CA SER A 198 -9.42 7.87 -5.36
C SER A 198 -7.95 7.83 -5.83
N CYS A 199 -7.58 8.52 -6.91
CA CYS A 199 -6.22 8.51 -7.42
C CYS A 199 -5.29 9.31 -6.50
N PRO A 200 -4.28 8.68 -5.87
CA PRO A 200 -3.39 9.36 -4.93
C PRO A 200 -2.39 10.31 -5.60
N VAL A 201 -2.20 10.19 -6.91
CA VAL A 201 -1.24 11.01 -7.69
C VAL A 201 -1.92 11.98 -8.65
N ASN A 202 -3.24 12.17 -8.53
CA ASN A 202 -4.03 12.98 -9.47
C ASN A 202 -3.79 12.60 -10.95
N GLY A 203 -3.55 11.32 -11.21
CA GLY A 203 -3.22 10.79 -12.54
C GLY A 203 -4.41 10.57 -13.46
N ILE A 204 -5.62 11.05 -13.08
CA ILE A 204 -6.86 10.86 -13.84
C ILE A 204 -7.63 12.18 -13.89
N ASP A 205 -7.81 12.70 -15.10
CA ASP A 205 -8.65 13.85 -15.39
C ASP A 205 -10.03 13.39 -15.83
N ILE A 206 -11.07 14.14 -15.51
CA ILE A 206 -12.44 13.87 -16.00
C ILE A 206 -12.75 14.87 -17.11
N VAL A 207 -12.86 14.37 -18.34
CA VAL A 207 -13.22 15.14 -19.53
C VAL A 207 -14.51 14.54 -20.09
N ASP A 208 -15.52 15.36 -20.37
CA ASP A 208 -16.83 14.93 -20.86
C ASP A 208 -17.43 13.76 -20.05
N ARG A 209 -17.29 13.84 -18.71
CA ARG A 209 -17.73 12.81 -17.75
C ARG A 209 -17.02 11.47 -17.89
N ARG A 210 -15.89 11.40 -18.58
CA ARG A 210 -15.09 10.16 -18.75
C ARG A 210 -13.68 10.34 -18.17
N PRO A 211 -13.10 9.29 -17.56
CA PRO A 211 -11.73 9.35 -17.06
C PRO A 211 -10.69 9.27 -18.19
N HIS A 212 -9.69 10.13 -18.11
CA HIS A 212 -8.51 10.15 -18.96
C HIS A 212 -7.27 10.10 -18.09
N TRP A 213 -6.34 9.18 -18.39
CA TRP A 213 -5.08 9.05 -17.64
C TRP A 213 -4.03 9.99 -18.21
N ASN A 214 -3.49 10.87 -17.38
CA ASN A 214 -2.54 11.93 -17.77
C ASN A 214 -1.06 11.51 -17.69
N GLY A 215 -0.77 10.24 -17.49
CA GLY A 215 0.60 9.71 -17.41
C GLY A 215 1.09 9.44 -15.98
N ALA A 216 0.68 10.23 -15.01
CA ALA A 216 1.00 9.97 -13.60
C ALA A 216 0.25 8.74 -13.08
N CYS A 217 0.99 7.69 -12.71
CA CYS A 217 0.38 6.47 -12.17
C CYS A 217 1.36 5.74 -11.26
N THR A 218 0.87 5.22 -10.15
CA THR A 218 1.62 4.38 -9.21
C THR A 218 1.14 2.93 -9.20
N HIS A 219 0.24 2.55 -10.10
CA HIS A 219 -0.35 1.20 -10.19
C HIS A 219 -0.99 0.70 -8.89
N CYS A 220 -1.58 1.59 -8.11
CA CYS A 220 -2.24 1.24 -6.85
C CYS A 220 -3.57 0.50 -7.01
N MET A 221 -4.09 0.37 -8.22
CA MET A 221 -5.36 -0.28 -8.59
C MET A 221 -6.62 0.36 -7.96
N ALA A 222 -6.51 1.49 -7.26
CA ALA A 222 -7.66 2.14 -6.62
C ALA A 222 -8.78 2.50 -7.60
N CYS A 223 -8.43 3.00 -8.80
CA CYS A 223 -9.39 3.40 -9.83
C CYS A 223 -10.14 2.20 -10.42
N ILE A 224 -9.42 1.16 -10.83
CA ILE A 224 -10.00 -0.02 -11.50
C ILE A 224 -10.79 -0.90 -10.51
N CYS A 225 -10.26 -1.16 -9.31
CA CYS A 225 -10.95 -1.93 -8.29
C CYS A 225 -12.08 -1.15 -7.61
N GLY A 226 -12.00 0.17 -7.56
CA GLY A 226 -13.01 1.05 -6.96
C GLY A 226 -14.13 1.48 -7.90
N CYS A 227 -14.11 1.08 -9.18
CA CYS A 227 -15.16 1.43 -10.14
C CYS A 227 -16.46 0.68 -9.83
N PRO A 228 -17.57 1.38 -9.48
CA PRO A 228 -18.80 0.73 -9.05
C PRO A 228 -19.50 -0.10 -10.14
N VAL A 229 -19.19 0.19 -11.39
CA VAL A 229 -19.76 -0.51 -12.57
C VAL A 229 -18.69 -1.30 -13.34
N SER A 230 -17.49 -1.46 -12.77
CA SER A 230 -16.35 -2.18 -13.37
C SER A 230 -16.02 -1.73 -14.79
N ALA A 231 -16.22 -0.46 -15.12
CA ALA A 231 -16.03 0.09 -16.46
C ALA A 231 -14.56 0.30 -16.85
N ILE A 232 -13.62 0.17 -15.90
CA ILE A 232 -12.19 0.41 -16.13
C ILE A 232 -11.47 -0.92 -16.32
N GLU A 233 -10.65 -1.00 -17.39
CA GLU A 233 -9.83 -2.16 -17.69
C GLU A 233 -8.35 -1.76 -17.87
N TYR A 234 -7.44 -2.72 -17.66
CA TYR A 234 -6.02 -2.61 -17.98
C TYR A 234 -5.69 -3.50 -19.18
N GLY A 235 -6.02 -3.02 -20.37
CA GLY A 235 -5.99 -3.80 -21.60
C GLY A 235 -6.84 -5.07 -21.47
N ARG A 236 -6.32 -6.20 -22.00
CA ARG A 236 -6.98 -7.51 -21.88
C ARG A 236 -6.67 -8.23 -20.55
N LYS A 237 -5.67 -7.76 -19.81
CA LYS A 237 -5.12 -8.47 -18.63
C LYS A 237 -6.08 -8.48 -17.43
N SER A 238 -6.96 -7.51 -17.33
CA SER A 238 -7.89 -7.37 -16.20
C SER A 238 -9.31 -7.86 -16.51
N GLN A 239 -9.61 -8.14 -17.78
CA GLN A 239 -10.94 -8.59 -18.21
C GLN A 239 -11.36 -9.88 -17.50
N GLY A 240 -12.61 -9.90 -17.00
CA GLY A 240 -13.17 -11.05 -16.29
C GLY A 240 -12.63 -11.33 -14.88
N LYS A 241 -11.64 -10.55 -14.41
CA LYS A 241 -11.09 -10.72 -13.06
C LYS A 241 -11.94 -10.00 -12.02
N PRO A 242 -12.02 -10.51 -10.78
CA PRO A 242 -12.65 -9.82 -9.66
C PRO A 242 -12.05 -8.43 -9.41
N ARG A 243 -12.84 -7.51 -8.88
CA ARG A 243 -12.44 -6.16 -8.47
C ARG A 243 -12.39 -6.11 -6.95
N TYR A 244 -11.29 -6.56 -6.38
CA TYR A 244 -11.15 -6.67 -4.95
C TYR A 244 -10.90 -5.32 -4.28
N GLN A 245 -11.69 -5.01 -3.27
CA GLN A 245 -11.44 -3.98 -2.27
C GLN A 245 -11.57 -4.59 -0.88
N CYS A 246 -10.58 -4.34 -0.01
CA CYS A 246 -10.64 -4.80 1.36
C CYS A 246 -11.75 -4.04 2.12
N PRO A 247 -12.60 -4.73 2.91
CA PRO A 247 -13.56 -4.08 3.79
C PRO A 247 -12.86 -3.19 4.83
N GLU A 248 -13.61 -2.27 5.43
CA GLU A 248 -13.11 -1.55 6.59
C GLU A 248 -13.15 -2.46 7.81
N TYR A 249 -12.16 -2.29 8.69
CA TYR A 249 -12.20 -2.90 10.02
C TYR A 249 -13.23 -2.15 10.86
N GLN A 250 -14.16 -2.88 11.43
CA GLN A 250 -15.24 -2.39 12.30
C GLN A 250 -14.93 -2.68 13.76
#